data_cb2c404aa822621a12a71852200d3d0a
#
_entry.id   cb2c404aa822621a12a71852200d3d0a
#
_cell.length_a   1.000
_cell.length_b   1.000
_cell.length_c   1.000
_cell.angle_alpha   90.00
_cell.angle_beta   90.00
_cell.angle_gamma   90.00
#
_symmetry.space_group_name_H-M   'P 1'
#
loop_
_entity.id
_entity.type
_entity.pdbx_description
1 polymer ?
#
loop_
_entity_poly.entity_id
_entity_poly.type
_entity_poly.pdbx_seq_one_letter_code
_entity_poly.pdbx_strand_id
1 'polypeptide(L)'
;MRGSRKTARLGPLRIGGGSPVMVQSMTNTDTRDIGATLGQIEKLASLGCEAVRVAVLDDRAAACLKELHDKSPVPLIADIHFDYRLAIKAIEAGFEGLRINPGNIGSRAHVDAVVDCAKANGACMRIGVNSGSVEKELLDKYGGPTPETMVESCMKHVRMVEERGFGNIVLSVKSSSVLNTIACYRCLSKAADYPLHLGVTEAGSLIRGTVKSSVGLGILLNEGIGDTIRVSLTADPCEEIGVAYEILRSLGLRTRGPEIISCPTCGRTEIDLIGLEKAVEERLRNVTASIRVAVMGCVVNGPGEARECDLGVAGGRDKGIIFRGGTVVRSVHGHDELLAAFMEELQKLLDEKGQH
;
A
#
# COMPACT_ATOMS: atom_id res chain seq x y z
N MET A 1 -8.61 -17.73 10.24
CA MET A 1 -7.19 -17.39 10.01
C MET A 1 -7.19 -16.43 8.83
N ARG A 2 -6.47 -15.31 8.92
CA ARG A 2 -6.44 -14.29 7.87
C ARG A 2 -5.35 -14.58 6.86
N GLY A 3 -5.60 -14.23 5.57
CA GLY A 3 -4.66 -14.39 4.47
C GLY A 3 -4.49 -15.85 4.01
N SER A 4 -3.53 -16.07 3.12
CA SER A 4 -3.18 -17.38 2.61
C SER A 4 -2.51 -18.26 3.67
N ARG A 5 -2.66 -19.57 3.57
CA ARG A 5 -1.91 -20.54 4.43
C ARG A 5 -0.50 -20.75 3.91
N LYS A 6 -0.30 -20.79 2.59
CA LYS A 6 1.02 -20.78 1.97
C LYS A 6 1.72 -19.43 2.20
N THR A 7 3.03 -19.45 2.17
CA THR A 7 3.86 -18.26 2.33
C THR A 7 4.75 -18.08 1.11
N ALA A 8 5.07 -16.82 0.81
CA ALA A 8 6.14 -16.45 -0.11
C ALA A 8 7.20 -15.63 0.63
N ARG A 9 8.42 -15.59 0.09
CA ARG A 9 9.52 -14.79 0.61
C ARG A 9 9.96 -13.78 -0.43
N LEU A 10 10.04 -12.52 -0.03
CA LEU A 10 10.60 -11.42 -0.82
C LEU A 10 11.81 -10.87 -0.08
N GLY A 11 12.99 -11.40 -0.37
CA GLY A 11 14.18 -11.16 0.43
C GLY A 11 13.97 -11.54 1.90
N PRO A 12 14.13 -10.59 2.84
CA PRO A 12 13.90 -10.82 4.27
C PRO A 12 12.41 -10.89 4.63
N LEU A 13 11.51 -10.42 3.76
CA LEU A 13 10.09 -10.27 4.06
C LEU A 13 9.35 -11.59 3.82
N ARG A 14 8.44 -11.91 4.74
CA ARG A 14 7.51 -13.03 4.62
C ARG A 14 6.11 -12.51 4.26
N ILE A 15 5.51 -13.11 3.24
CA ILE A 15 4.18 -12.77 2.73
C ILE A 15 3.25 -13.95 2.96
N GLY A 16 2.06 -13.72 3.49
CA GLY A 16 1.09 -14.77 3.80
C GLY A 16 1.38 -15.51 5.11
N GLY A 17 0.64 -16.59 5.36
CA GLY A 17 0.80 -17.40 6.57
C GLY A 17 0.51 -16.65 7.87
N GLY A 18 -0.39 -15.66 7.83
CA GLY A 18 -0.73 -14.82 8.98
C GLY A 18 0.23 -13.67 9.24
N SER A 19 1.20 -13.42 8.36
CA SER A 19 2.05 -12.22 8.41
C SER A 19 1.22 -10.94 8.25
N PRO A 20 1.66 -9.79 8.77
CA PRO A 20 0.99 -8.51 8.54
C PRO A 20 0.85 -8.21 7.04
N VAL A 21 -0.26 -7.56 6.66
CA VAL A 21 -0.48 -7.15 5.26
C VAL A 21 0.59 -6.16 4.85
N MET A 22 1.38 -6.51 3.84
CA MET A 22 2.51 -5.71 3.38
C MET A 22 2.07 -4.58 2.44
N VAL A 23 2.61 -3.38 2.65
CA VAL A 23 2.37 -2.21 1.80
C VAL A 23 3.46 -2.10 0.74
N GLN A 24 3.04 -2.08 -0.53
CA GLN A 24 3.92 -1.90 -1.69
C GLN A 24 3.54 -0.65 -2.47
N SER A 25 4.51 -0.07 -3.15
CA SER A 25 4.29 0.93 -4.20
C SER A 25 5.19 0.69 -5.41
N MET A 26 5.21 1.61 -6.33
CA MET A 26 6.00 1.54 -7.56
C MET A 26 6.54 2.92 -7.90
N THR A 27 7.80 2.98 -8.33
CA THR A 27 8.37 4.21 -8.87
C THR A 27 7.68 4.63 -10.17
N ASN A 28 7.60 5.94 -10.37
CA ASN A 28 7.17 6.55 -11.64
C ASN A 28 8.32 7.31 -12.34
N THR A 29 9.54 7.21 -11.80
CA THR A 29 10.76 7.72 -12.41
C THR A 29 11.24 6.84 -13.55
N ASP A 30 12.06 7.38 -14.44
CA ASP A 30 12.78 6.57 -15.41
C ASP A 30 13.87 5.76 -14.67
N THR A 31 13.79 4.44 -14.75
CA THR A 31 14.73 3.52 -14.07
C THR A 31 16.19 3.73 -14.51
N ARG A 32 16.42 4.32 -15.68
CA ARG A 32 17.74 4.68 -16.21
C ARG A 32 18.35 5.90 -15.49
N ASP A 33 17.51 6.70 -14.80
CA ASP A 33 17.96 7.74 -13.87
C ASP A 33 18.02 7.15 -12.46
N ILE A 34 19.21 6.62 -12.13
CA ILE A 34 19.47 5.96 -10.84
C ILE A 34 19.24 6.94 -9.69
N GLY A 35 19.69 8.18 -9.81
CA GLY A 35 19.57 9.17 -8.76
C GLY A 35 18.12 9.51 -8.42
N ALA A 36 17.30 9.82 -9.43
CA ALA A 36 15.89 10.09 -9.25
C ALA A 36 15.12 8.87 -8.72
N THR A 37 15.46 7.67 -9.22
CA THR A 37 14.80 6.43 -8.82
C THR A 37 15.13 6.07 -7.36
N LEU A 38 16.39 6.15 -6.94
CA LEU A 38 16.80 5.93 -5.55
C LEU A 38 16.16 6.94 -4.60
N GLY A 39 16.20 8.23 -4.93
CA GLY A 39 15.56 9.25 -4.11
C GLY A 39 14.06 9.00 -3.90
N GLN A 40 13.36 8.50 -4.94
CA GLN A 40 11.96 8.13 -4.81
C GLN A 40 11.78 6.85 -3.96
N ILE A 41 12.64 5.83 -4.11
CA ILE A 41 12.63 4.62 -3.29
C ILE A 41 12.84 4.96 -1.81
N GLU A 42 13.84 5.80 -1.50
CA GLU A 42 14.14 6.25 -0.13
C GLU A 42 12.95 6.99 0.49
N LYS A 43 12.32 7.89 -0.28
CA LYS A 43 11.13 8.61 0.16
C LYS A 43 9.95 7.67 0.43
N LEU A 44 9.70 6.71 -0.45
CA LEU A 44 8.67 5.69 -0.25
C LEU A 44 8.93 4.85 1.00
N ALA A 45 10.18 4.40 1.19
CA ALA A 45 10.59 3.61 2.34
C ALA A 45 10.42 4.38 3.66
N SER A 46 10.80 5.66 3.71
CA SER A 46 10.62 6.53 4.89
C SER A 46 9.15 6.65 5.30
N LEU A 47 8.24 6.67 4.33
CA LEU A 47 6.79 6.68 4.57
C LEU A 47 6.22 5.31 4.97
N GLY A 48 7.03 4.24 4.90
CA GLY A 48 6.65 2.89 5.32
C GLY A 48 6.31 1.92 4.19
N CYS A 49 6.67 2.25 2.96
CA CYS A 49 6.65 1.27 1.88
C CYS A 49 7.65 0.16 2.18
N GLU A 50 7.21 -1.09 2.18
CA GLU A 50 8.02 -2.23 2.60
C GLU A 50 8.70 -2.93 1.41
N ALA A 51 8.19 -2.75 0.19
CA ALA A 51 8.81 -3.21 -1.04
C ALA A 51 8.42 -2.28 -2.20
N VAL A 52 9.37 -1.96 -3.06
CA VAL A 52 9.15 -1.06 -4.18
C VAL A 52 9.29 -1.81 -5.50
N ARG A 53 8.33 -1.60 -6.40
CA ARG A 53 8.37 -2.12 -7.76
C ARG A 53 8.97 -1.10 -8.70
N VAL A 54 9.87 -1.56 -9.59
CA VAL A 54 10.59 -0.74 -10.57
C VAL A 54 10.35 -1.29 -11.96
N ALA A 55 10.03 -0.43 -12.92
CA ALA A 55 9.80 -0.84 -14.31
C ALA A 55 11.14 -1.13 -15.02
N VAL A 56 11.24 -2.26 -15.71
CA VAL A 56 12.43 -2.62 -16.50
C VAL A 56 12.03 -2.71 -17.97
N LEU A 57 12.26 -1.62 -18.70
CA LEU A 57 11.75 -1.47 -20.06
C LEU A 57 12.67 -2.04 -21.12
N ASP A 58 13.98 -1.97 -20.90
CA ASP A 58 15.02 -2.33 -21.87
C ASP A 58 16.35 -2.69 -21.17
N ASP A 59 17.35 -3.06 -21.97
CA ASP A 59 18.69 -3.41 -21.50
C ASP A 59 19.40 -2.24 -20.79
N ARG A 60 19.09 -1.00 -21.13
CA ARG A 60 19.69 0.18 -20.48
C ARG A 60 19.13 0.33 -19.06
N ALA A 61 17.84 0.13 -18.87
CA ALA A 61 17.23 0.06 -17.55
C ALA A 61 17.78 -1.13 -16.75
N ALA A 62 17.93 -2.31 -17.38
CA ALA A 62 18.50 -3.49 -16.75
C ALA A 62 19.95 -3.27 -16.25
N ALA A 63 20.74 -2.48 -16.95
CA ALA A 63 22.12 -2.16 -16.53
C ALA A 63 22.20 -1.33 -15.23
N CYS A 64 21.12 -0.64 -14.85
CA CYS A 64 21.04 0.17 -13.64
C CYS A 64 20.60 -0.64 -12.39
N LEU A 65 20.06 -1.85 -12.57
CA LEU A 65 19.40 -2.58 -11.50
C LEU A 65 20.33 -2.97 -10.35
N LYS A 66 21.57 -3.34 -10.65
CA LYS A 66 22.56 -3.72 -9.61
C LYS A 66 22.82 -2.58 -8.65
N GLU A 67 23.02 -1.37 -9.16
CA GLU A 67 23.25 -0.19 -8.33
C GLU A 67 22.01 0.22 -7.54
N LEU A 68 20.81 0.11 -8.16
CA LEU A 68 19.55 0.35 -7.46
C LEU A 68 19.34 -0.64 -6.31
N HIS A 69 19.61 -1.92 -6.54
CA HIS A 69 19.49 -2.95 -5.50
C HIS A 69 20.44 -2.70 -4.35
N ASP A 70 21.75 -2.48 -4.64
CA ASP A 70 22.78 -2.34 -3.61
C ASP A 70 22.57 -1.13 -2.69
N LYS A 71 21.88 -0.10 -3.18
CA LYS A 71 21.60 1.15 -2.44
C LYS A 71 20.19 1.24 -1.87
N SER A 72 19.28 0.35 -2.29
CA SER A 72 17.89 0.39 -1.83
C SER A 72 17.75 0.01 -0.36
N PRO A 73 17.02 0.79 0.44
CA PRO A 73 16.72 0.44 1.83
C PRO A 73 15.65 -0.65 1.99
N VAL A 74 14.98 -1.03 0.90
CA VAL A 74 13.88 -2.01 0.90
C VAL A 74 14.00 -2.96 -0.29
N PRO A 75 13.45 -4.19 -0.21
CA PRO A 75 13.42 -5.13 -1.31
C PRO A 75 12.80 -4.55 -2.58
N LEU A 76 13.39 -4.90 -3.72
CA LEU A 76 12.97 -4.44 -5.03
C LEU A 76 12.28 -5.54 -5.84
N ILE A 77 11.25 -5.14 -6.59
CA ILE A 77 10.49 -6.01 -7.49
C ILE A 77 10.62 -5.48 -8.92
N ALA A 78 11.18 -6.26 -9.82
CA ALA A 78 11.24 -5.90 -11.22
C ALA A 78 9.89 -6.15 -11.93
N ASP A 79 9.39 -5.14 -12.61
CA ASP A 79 8.18 -5.23 -13.42
C ASP A 79 8.54 -5.52 -14.88
N ILE A 80 8.35 -6.76 -15.29
CA ILE A 80 8.72 -7.27 -16.62
C ILE A 80 7.47 -7.54 -17.44
N HIS A 81 7.43 -7.02 -18.66
CA HIS A 81 6.24 -7.16 -19.50
C HIS A 81 6.40 -8.16 -20.66
N PHE A 82 7.51 -8.13 -21.41
CA PHE A 82 7.63 -8.91 -22.65
C PHE A 82 8.93 -9.71 -22.76
N ASP A 83 10.06 -9.14 -22.38
CA ASP A 83 11.36 -9.79 -22.58
C ASP A 83 11.82 -10.57 -21.34
N TYR A 84 11.81 -11.90 -21.43
CA TYR A 84 12.24 -12.80 -20.35
C TYR A 84 13.71 -12.58 -19.93
N ARG A 85 14.57 -12.08 -20.84
CA ARG A 85 16.00 -11.82 -20.55
C ARG A 85 16.15 -10.70 -19.53
N LEU A 86 15.25 -9.70 -19.56
CA LEU A 86 15.23 -8.63 -18.56
C LEU A 86 14.84 -9.17 -17.16
N ALA A 87 13.98 -10.18 -17.11
CA ALA A 87 13.65 -10.86 -15.86
C ALA A 87 14.88 -11.56 -15.26
N ILE A 88 15.62 -12.29 -16.10
CA ILE A 88 16.87 -12.96 -15.67
C ILE A 88 17.90 -11.94 -15.19
N LYS A 89 18.14 -10.87 -15.95
CA LYS A 89 19.06 -9.79 -15.56
C LYS A 89 18.66 -9.13 -14.23
N ALA A 90 17.37 -8.94 -13.97
CA ALA A 90 16.91 -8.37 -12.71
C ALA A 90 17.21 -9.30 -11.52
N ILE A 91 16.98 -10.59 -11.67
CA ILE A 91 17.33 -11.58 -10.63
C ILE A 91 18.83 -11.62 -10.39
N GLU A 92 19.64 -11.67 -11.45
CA GLU A 92 21.11 -11.68 -11.38
C GLU A 92 21.67 -10.38 -10.78
N ALA A 93 20.97 -9.26 -10.94
CA ALA A 93 21.29 -7.99 -10.27
C ALA A 93 20.95 -7.98 -8.77
N GLY A 94 20.25 -9.01 -8.26
CA GLY A 94 19.93 -9.18 -6.84
C GLY A 94 18.49 -8.84 -6.48
N PHE A 95 17.63 -8.48 -7.43
CA PHE A 95 16.22 -8.16 -7.13
C PHE A 95 15.51 -9.35 -6.48
N GLU A 96 14.88 -9.11 -5.35
CA GLU A 96 14.22 -10.13 -4.54
C GLU A 96 12.90 -10.60 -5.14
N GLY A 97 12.35 -9.84 -6.08
CA GLY A 97 11.08 -10.22 -6.70
C GLY A 97 10.94 -9.82 -8.16
N LEU A 98 10.08 -10.56 -8.83
CA LEU A 98 9.61 -10.26 -10.19
C LEU A 98 8.11 -10.10 -10.21
N ARG A 99 7.61 -9.19 -11.02
CA ARG A 99 6.22 -9.20 -11.49
C ARG A 99 6.21 -9.53 -12.96
N ILE A 100 5.57 -10.62 -13.29
CA ILE A 100 5.42 -11.07 -14.67
C ILE A 100 3.96 -11.43 -14.97
N ASN A 101 3.62 -11.40 -16.25
CA ASN A 101 2.51 -12.14 -16.80
C ASN A 101 3.10 -13.21 -17.73
N PRO A 102 3.11 -14.49 -17.34
CA PRO A 102 3.73 -15.55 -18.14
C PRO A 102 3.18 -15.64 -19.58
N GLY A 103 1.90 -15.23 -19.79
CA GLY A 103 1.31 -15.16 -21.12
C GLY A 103 1.95 -14.12 -22.05
N ASN A 104 2.65 -13.12 -21.51
CA ASN A 104 3.28 -12.05 -22.28
C ASN A 104 4.79 -12.29 -22.52
N ILE A 105 5.42 -13.22 -21.77
CA ILE A 105 6.88 -13.41 -21.81
C ILE A 105 7.32 -14.27 -23.02
N GLY A 106 6.39 -14.88 -23.71
CA GLY A 106 6.64 -15.65 -24.93
C GLY A 106 6.49 -17.16 -24.75
N SER A 107 7.45 -17.94 -25.26
CA SER A 107 7.35 -19.41 -25.28
C SER A 107 7.45 -20.03 -23.87
N ARG A 108 7.00 -21.27 -23.75
CA ARG A 108 7.17 -22.08 -22.55
C ARG A 108 8.64 -22.12 -22.08
N ALA A 109 9.58 -22.28 -23.02
CA ALA A 109 11.02 -22.32 -22.70
C ALA A 109 11.51 -21.00 -22.05
N HIS A 110 10.98 -19.86 -22.45
CA HIS A 110 11.31 -18.58 -21.82
C HIS A 110 10.79 -18.48 -20.39
N VAL A 111 9.56 -18.94 -20.14
CA VAL A 111 9.00 -19.01 -18.78
C VAL A 111 9.84 -19.95 -17.92
N ASP A 112 10.19 -21.13 -18.43
CA ASP A 112 11.01 -22.10 -17.72
C ASP A 112 12.39 -21.53 -17.34
N ALA A 113 13.04 -20.79 -18.24
CA ALA A 113 14.32 -20.13 -17.95
C ALA A 113 14.23 -19.10 -16.81
N VAL A 114 13.15 -18.29 -16.79
CA VAL A 114 12.91 -17.33 -15.72
C VAL A 114 12.63 -18.04 -14.40
N VAL A 115 11.83 -19.09 -14.42
CA VAL A 115 11.51 -19.89 -13.22
C VAL A 115 12.75 -20.55 -12.63
N ASP A 116 13.61 -21.15 -13.48
CA ASP A 116 14.84 -21.79 -13.04
C ASP A 116 15.81 -20.77 -12.43
N CYS A 117 15.94 -19.59 -13.04
CA CYS A 117 16.74 -18.49 -12.50
C CYS A 117 16.19 -17.99 -11.16
N ALA A 118 14.88 -17.78 -11.06
CA ALA A 118 14.22 -17.36 -9.80
C ALA A 118 14.40 -18.39 -8.69
N LYS A 119 14.30 -19.68 -9.01
CA LYS A 119 14.51 -20.80 -8.09
C LYS A 119 15.94 -20.85 -7.56
N ALA A 120 16.92 -20.69 -8.46
CA ALA A 120 18.33 -20.72 -8.10
C ALA A 120 18.75 -19.57 -7.17
N ASN A 121 18.11 -18.40 -7.32
CA ASN A 121 18.41 -17.18 -6.56
C ASN A 121 17.42 -16.89 -5.42
N GLY A 122 16.42 -17.74 -5.19
CA GLY A 122 15.43 -17.54 -4.14
C GLY A 122 14.48 -16.35 -4.36
N ALA A 123 14.39 -15.83 -5.59
CA ALA A 123 13.54 -14.69 -5.90
C ALA A 123 12.05 -15.05 -5.84
N CYS A 124 11.22 -14.09 -5.43
CA CYS A 124 9.76 -14.22 -5.40
C CYS A 124 9.16 -13.89 -6.77
N MET A 125 8.19 -14.66 -7.21
CA MET A 125 7.52 -14.39 -8.48
C MET A 125 6.06 -14.00 -8.25
N ARG A 126 5.68 -12.79 -8.66
CA ARG A 126 4.28 -12.41 -8.70
C ARG A 126 3.71 -12.64 -10.09
N ILE A 127 2.77 -13.59 -10.17
CA ILE A 127 1.96 -13.85 -11.35
C ILE A 127 0.79 -12.86 -11.33
N GLY A 128 0.78 -11.94 -12.30
CA GLY A 128 -0.19 -10.84 -12.35
C GLY A 128 -0.99 -10.84 -13.64
N VAL A 129 -2.29 -11.07 -13.54
CA VAL A 129 -3.25 -10.96 -14.65
C VAL A 129 -4.06 -9.68 -14.50
N ASN A 130 -4.13 -8.89 -15.55
CA ASN A 130 -5.03 -7.75 -15.66
C ASN A 130 -6.12 -8.06 -16.69
N SER A 131 -7.29 -7.43 -16.57
CA SER A 131 -8.41 -7.64 -17.51
C SER A 131 -8.05 -7.45 -18.99
N GLY A 132 -7.10 -6.54 -19.29
CA GLY A 132 -6.60 -6.30 -20.65
C GLY A 132 -5.50 -7.25 -21.12
N SER A 133 -5.06 -8.22 -20.31
CA SER A 133 -3.97 -9.14 -20.64
C SER A 133 -4.36 -10.61 -20.61
N VAL A 134 -5.67 -10.88 -20.64
CA VAL A 134 -6.23 -12.24 -20.68
C VAL A 134 -6.13 -12.79 -22.12
N GLU A 135 -5.84 -14.08 -22.24
CA GLU A 135 -5.72 -14.78 -23.53
C GLU A 135 -7.06 -14.78 -24.30
N LYS A 136 -6.97 -14.57 -25.62
CA LYS A 136 -8.13 -14.47 -26.50
C LYS A 136 -9.04 -15.71 -26.41
N GLU A 137 -8.47 -16.90 -26.35
CA GLU A 137 -9.21 -18.16 -26.22
C GLU A 137 -10.12 -18.19 -24.99
N LEU A 138 -9.64 -17.65 -23.85
CA LEU A 138 -10.43 -17.57 -22.64
C LEU A 138 -11.49 -16.48 -22.72
N LEU A 139 -11.17 -15.33 -23.35
CA LEU A 139 -12.16 -14.27 -23.58
C LEU A 139 -13.30 -14.77 -24.47
N ASP A 140 -13.00 -15.54 -25.54
CA ASP A 140 -14.00 -16.12 -26.42
C ASP A 140 -14.84 -17.18 -25.70
N LYS A 141 -14.22 -18.01 -24.83
CA LYS A 141 -14.90 -19.04 -24.04
C LYS A 141 -15.93 -18.48 -23.06
N TYR A 142 -15.62 -17.37 -22.41
CA TYR A 142 -16.43 -16.80 -21.32
C TYR A 142 -17.18 -15.51 -21.68
N GLY A 143 -17.00 -15.03 -22.93
CA GLY A 143 -17.67 -13.80 -23.40
C GLY A 143 -17.09 -12.50 -22.85
N GLY A 144 -15.82 -12.52 -22.39
CA GLY A 144 -15.12 -11.34 -21.88
C GLY A 144 -14.25 -11.59 -20.65
N PRO A 145 -13.68 -10.51 -20.05
CA PRO A 145 -12.81 -10.61 -18.88
C PRO A 145 -13.64 -10.74 -17.58
N THR A 146 -14.38 -11.84 -17.46
CA THR A 146 -15.15 -12.19 -16.27
C THR A 146 -14.23 -12.65 -15.13
N PRO A 147 -14.70 -12.74 -13.88
CA PRO A 147 -13.92 -13.31 -12.78
C PRO A 147 -13.39 -14.71 -13.09
N GLU A 148 -14.21 -15.56 -13.71
CA GLU A 148 -13.85 -16.93 -14.10
C GLU A 148 -12.71 -16.93 -15.12
N THR A 149 -12.83 -16.09 -16.14
CA THR A 149 -11.82 -15.93 -17.19
C THR A 149 -10.45 -15.53 -16.59
N MET A 150 -10.46 -14.52 -15.73
CA MET A 150 -9.25 -13.98 -15.11
C MET A 150 -8.59 -14.98 -14.14
N VAL A 151 -9.39 -15.71 -13.38
CA VAL A 151 -8.90 -16.75 -12.46
C VAL A 151 -8.39 -17.95 -13.24
N GLU A 152 -9.08 -18.42 -14.29
CA GLU A 152 -8.58 -19.53 -15.12
C GLU A 152 -7.24 -19.18 -15.79
N SER A 153 -7.09 -17.96 -16.32
CA SER A 153 -5.83 -17.45 -16.87
C SER A 153 -4.73 -17.47 -15.80
N CYS A 154 -5.01 -16.92 -14.61
CA CYS A 154 -4.04 -16.91 -13.51
C CYS A 154 -3.62 -18.33 -13.13
N MET A 155 -4.56 -19.24 -12.95
CA MET A 155 -4.29 -20.63 -12.55
C MET A 155 -3.59 -21.44 -13.61
N LYS A 156 -3.80 -21.16 -14.90
CA LYS A 156 -3.01 -21.73 -15.99
C LYS A 156 -1.53 -21.38 -15.83
N HIS A 157 -1.22 -20.12 -15.54
CA HIS A 157 0.14 -19.66 -15.32
C HIS A 157 0.75 -20.21 -14.03
N VAL A 158 -0.03 -20.36 -12.95
CA VAL A 158 0.42 -21.01 -11.72
C VAL A 158 0.86 -22.43 -11.98
N ARG A 159 0.03 -23.23 -12.68
CA ARG A 159 0.39 -24.61 -13.04
C ARG A 159 1.69 -24.70 -13.83
N MET A 160 1.89 -23.81 -14.81
CA MET A 160 3.14 -23.77 -15.59
C MET A 160 4.39 -23.61 -14.72
N VAL A 161 4.29 -22.81 -13.67
CA VAL A 161 5.39 -22.53 -12.75
C VAL A 161 5.55 -23.65 -11.72
N GLU A 162 4.42 -24.22 -11.22
CA GLU A 162 4.42 -25.37 -10.29
C GLU A 162 5.02 -26.63 -10.91
N GLU A 163 4.80 -26.89 -12.21
CA GLU A 163 5.40 -28.00 -12.95
C GLU A 163 6.94 -27.98 -12.94
N ARG A 164 7.55 -26.78 -12.74
CA ARG A 164 9.00 -26.63 -12.53
C ARG A 164 9.41 -26.78 -11.05
N GLY A 165 8.48 -27.13 -10.17
CA GLY A 165 8.72 -27.27 -8.72
C GLY A 165 9.03 -25.91 -8.06
N PHE A 166 8.46 -24.82 -8.56
CA PHE A 166 8.62 -23.49 -7.98
C PHE A 166 7.34 -23.07 -7.24
N GLY A 167 7.48 -22.64 -5.98
CA GLY A 167 6.34 -22.31 -5.09
C GLY A 167 6.47 -20.96 -4.40
N ASN A 168 7.55 -20.20 -4.63
CA ASN A 168 7.71 -18.85 -4.05
C ASN A 168 6.90 -17.82 -4.87
N ILE A 169 5.57 -17.95 -4.82
CA ILE A 169 4.62 -17.29 -5.71
C ILE A 169 3.69 -16.39 -4.92
N VAL A 170 3.38 -15.23 -5.49
CA VAL A 170 2.30 -14.32 -5.10
C VAL A 170 1.36 -14.15 -6.29
N LEU A 171 0.06 -14.11 -6.07
CA LEU A 171 -0.92 -13.97 -7.15
C LEU A 171 -1.59 -12.61 -7.15
N SER A 172 -1.91 -12.08 -8.32
CA SER A 172 -2.73 -10.89 -8.44
C SER A 172 -3.62 -10.93 -9.69
N VAL A 173 -4.90 -10.59 -9.51
CA VAL A 173 -5.88 -10.41 -10.59
C VAL A 173 -6.53 -9.05 -10.40
N LYS A 174 -6.36 -8.16 -11.37
CA LYS A 174 -6.76 -6.75 -11.23
C LYS A 174 -7.66 -6.30 -12.37
N SER A 175 -8.68 -5.52 -12.01
CA SER A 175 -9.57 -4.83 -12.94
C SER A 175 -9.72 -3.36 -12.52
N SER A 176 -10.10 -2.50 -13.44
CA SER A 176 -10.51 -1.11 -13.16
C SER A 176 -11.91 -1.03 -12.51
N SER A 177 -12.70 -2.11 -12.63
CA SER A 177 -13.97 -2.28 -11.91
C SER A 177 -13.72 -2.84 -10.51
N VAL A 178 -14.17 -2.11 -9.49
CA VAL A 178 -14.06 -2.52 -8.09
C VAL A 178 -14.83 -3.83 -7.85
N LEU A 179 -16.06 -3.94 -8.32
CA LEU A 179 -16.88 -5.14 -8.13
C LEU A 179 -16.29 -6.36 -8.83
N ASN A 180 -15.75 -6.19 -10.04
CA ASN A 180 -15.08 -7.27 -10.74
C ASN A 180 -13.79 -7.69 -10.01
N THR A 181 -13.01 -6.75 -9.51
CA THR A 181 -11.82 -7.03 -8.70
C THR A 181 -12.18 -7.85 -7.46
N ILE A 182 -13.22 -7.46 -6.71
CA ILE A 182 -13.69 -8.19 -5.53
C ILE A 182 -14.10 -9.63 -5.92
N ALA A 183 -14.90 -9.79 -6.97
CA ALA A 183 -15.35 -11.09 -7.44
C ALA A 183 -14.15 -11.97 -7.86
N CYS A 184 -13.19 -11.43 -8.60
CA CYS A 184 -11.97 -12.14 -9.00
C CYS A 184 -11.18 -12.66 -7.79
N TYR A 185 -10.94 -11.83 -6.78
CA TYR A 185 -10.17 -12.27 -5.61
C TYR A 185 -10.92 -13.25 -4.72
N ARG A 186 -12.25 -13.13 -4.60
CA ARG A 186 -13.07 -14.14 -3.94
C ARG A 186 -13.01 -15.50 -4.63
N CYS A 187 -13.02 -15.52 -5.97
CA CYS A 187 -12.85 -16.75 -6.75
C CYS A 187 -11.42 -17.29 -6.62
N LEU A 188 -10.40 -16.40 -6.74
CA LEU A 188 -9.01 -16.81 -6.68
C LEU A 188 -8.62 -17.37 -5.30
N SER A 189 -9.11 -16.78 -4.21
CA SER A 189 -8.86 -17.24 -2.83
C SER A 189 -9.44 -18.64 -2.54
N LYS A 190 -10.45 -19.07 -3.32
CA LYS A 190 -11.00 -20.44 -3.27
C LYS A 190 -10.22 -21.40 -4.17
N ALA A 191 -9.67 -20.90 -5.28
CA ALA A 191 -8.97 -21.70 -6.28
C ALA A 191 -7.51 -21.98 -5.91
N ALA A 192 -6.87 -21.11 -5.12
CA ALA A 192 -5.45 -21.21 -4.77
C ALA A 192 -5.19 -20.72 -3.34
N ASP A 193 -4.19 -21.31 -2.69
CA ASP A 193 -3.78 -20.99 -1.31
C ASP A 193 -2.45 -20.21 -1.28
N TYR A 194 -2.12 -19.52 -2.36
CA TYR A 194 -0.95 -18.64 -2.47
C TYR A 194 -1.26 -17.24 -1.94
N PRO A 195 -0.25 -16.52 -1.43
CA PRO A 195 -0.40 -15.12 -1.06
C PRO A 195 -0.97 -14.26 -2.18
N LEU A 196 -1.88 -13.36 -1.81
CA LEU A 196 -2.60 -12.50 -2.75
C LEU A 196 -2.14 -11.05 -2.62
N HIS A 197 -1.75 -10.46 -3.76
CA HIS A 197 -1.43 -9.04 -3.86
C HIS A 197 -2.64 -8.27 -4.39
N LEU A 198 -3.30 -7.53 -3.52
CA LEU A 198 -4.51 -6.78 -3.85
C LEU A 198 -4.19 -5.41 -4.47
N GLY A 199 -5.09 -4.94 -5.30
CA GLY A 199 -5.08 -3.57 -5.85
C GLY A 199 -6.17 -3.40 -6.88
N VAL A 200 -6.68 -2.18 -7.02
CA VAL A 200 -7.54 -1.76 -8.13
C VAL A 200 -6.64 -1.07 -9.15
N THR A 201 -6.68 -1.50 -10.42
CA THR A 201 -5.90 -0.86 -11.48
C THR A 201 -6.66 0.35 -12.05
N GLU A 202 -5.92 1.36 -12.52
CA GLU A 202 -6.53 2.55 -13.16
C GLU A 202 -7.59 3.21 -12.27
N ALA A 203 -7.29 3.33 -10.96
CA ALA A 203 -8.27 3.82 -10.00
C ALA A 203 -8.60 5.31 -10.19
N GLY A 204 -7.66 6.10 -10.74
CA GLY A 204 -7.84 7.51 -11.07
C GLY A 204 -7.14 8.47 -10.12
N SER A 205 -7.60 9.73 -10.08
CA SER A 205 -7.02 10.80 -9.25
C SER A 205 -7.05 10.47 -7.76
N LEU A 206 -6.34 11.26 -6.95
CA LEU A 206 -6.21 11.05 -5.51
C LEU A 206 -7.56 10.72 -4.84
N ILE A 207 -8.57 11.56 -4.96
CA ILE A 207 -9.89 11.32 -4.32
C ILE A 207 -10.57 10.07 -4.91
N ARG A 208 -10.69 10.00 -6.24
CA ARG A 208 -11.41 8.88 -6.87
C ARG A 208 -10.71 7.55 -6.67
N GLY A 209 -9.39 7.55 -6.78
CA GLY A 209 -8.56 6.36 -6.57
C GLY A 209 -8.58 5.89 -5.13
N THR A 210 -8.55 6.82 -4.16
CA THR A 210 -8.71 6.52 -2.74
C THR A 210 -10.05 5.84 -2.47
N VAL A 211 -11.16 6.40 -2.95
CA VAL A 211 -12.49 5.82 -2.75
C VAL A 211 -12.58 4.41 -3.35
N LYS A 212 -12.17 4.23 -4.61
CA LYS A 212 -12.20 2.92 -5.27
C LYS A 212 -11.32 1.89 -4.55
N SER A 213 -10.12 2.28 -4.16
CA SER A 213 -9.17 1.41 -3.44
C SER A 213 -9.70 1.06 -2.05
N SER A 214 -10.22 2.03 -1.31
CA SER A 214 -10.79 1.81 0.02
C SER A 214 -11.96 0.84 -0.01
N VAL A 215 -12.86 0.98 -0.97
CA VAL A 215 -14.00 0.05 -1.13
C VAL A 215 -13.50 -1.33 -1.53
N GLY A 216 -12.68 -1.45 -2.57
CA GLY A 216 -12.23 -2.74 -3.10
C GLY A 216 -11.34 -3.50 -2.13
N LEU A 217 -10.30 -2.85 -1.61
CA LEU A 217 -9.37 -3.44 -0.67
C LEU A 217 -10.03 -3.65 0.70
N GLY A 218 -10.84 -2.69 1.16
CA GLY A 218 -11.53 -2.76 2.45
C GLY A 218 -12.44 -3.98 2.55
N ILE A 219 -13.27 -4.25 1.55
CA ILE A 219 -14.14 -5.44 1.51
C ILE A 219 -13.30 -6.72 1.57
N LEU A 220 -12.30 -6.87 0.70
CA LEU A 220 -11.47 -8.08 0.63
C LEU A 220 -10.68 -8.31 1.92
N LEU A 221 -10.04 -7.26 2.42
CA LEU A 221 -9.27 -7.32 3.65
C LEU A 221 -10.15 -7.63 4.86
N ASN A 222 -11.38 -7.12 4.95
CA ASN A 222 -12.32 -7.46 6.02
C ASN A 222 -12.78 -8.92 5.94
N GLU A 223 -12.83 -9.50 4.74
CA GLU A 223 -13.11 -10.93 4.52
C GLU A 223 -11.88 -11.83 4.79
N GLY A 224 -10.75 -11.27 5.19
CA GLY A 224 -9.50 -12.00 5.41
C GLY A 224 -8.77 -12.34 4.12
N ILE A 225 -9.12 -11.77 2.99
CA ILE A 225 -8.48 -11.98 1.68
C ILE A 225 -7.44 -10.89 1.45
N GLY A 226 -6.18 -11.30 1.19
CA GLY A 226 -5.07 -10.40 0.84
C GLY A 226 -3.94 -10.39 1.85
N ASP A 227 -2.73 -10.46 1.31
CA ASP A 227 -1.47 -10.55 2.07
C ASP A 227 -0.54 -9.36 1.79
N THR A 228 -0.68 -8.73 0.62
CA THR A 228 -0.02 -7.47 0.29
C THR A 228 -0.98 -6.56 -0.48
N ILE A 229 -0.78 -5.25 -0.37
CA ILE A 229 -1.61 -4.26 -1.06
C ILE A 229 -0.76 -3.24 -1.82
N ARG A 230 -1.31 -2.72 -2.92
CA ARG A 230 -0.88 -1.49 -3.56
C ARG A 230 -2.09 -0.66 -3.93
N VAL A 231 -2.16 0.56 -3.42
CA VAL A 231 -3.03 1.62 -3.93
C VAL A 231 -2.40 2.17 -5.21
N SER A 232 -3.20 2.43 -6.24
CA SER A 232 -2.71 2.99 -7.51
C SER A 232 -3.43 4.30 -7.79
N LEU A 233 -2.67 5.40 -7.82
CA LEU A 233 -3.20 6.75 -7.98
C LEU A 233 -2.53 7.45 -9.17
N THR A 234 -3.30 8.32 -9.83
CA THR A 234 -2.74 9.32 -10.75
C THR A 234 -2.30 10.52 -9.92
N ALA A 235 -1.24 10.31 -9.11
CA ALA A 235 -0.66 11.27 -8.17
C ALA A 235 0.80 10.88 -7.85
N ASP A 236 1.46 11.62 -6.94
CA ASP A 236 2.78 11.20 -6.40
C ASP A 236 2.62 9.83 -5.72
N PRO A 237 3.49 8.84 -6.02
CA PRO A 237 3.45 7.52 -5.39
C PRO A 237 3.52 7.55 -3.86
N CYS A 238 4.01 8.62 -3.26
CA CYS A 238 4.03 8.81 -1.81
C CYS A 238 2.62 8.87 -1.21
N GLU A 239 1.65 9.43 -1.93
CA GLU A 239 0.25 9.48 -1.51
C GLU A 239 -0.36 8.07 -1.41
N GLU A 240 0.10 7.14 -2.25
CA GLU A 240 -0.35 5.75 -2.23
C GLU A 240 -0.10 5.08 -0.87
N ILE A 241 1.01 5.43 -0.20
CA ILE A 241 1.40 4.85 1.09
C ILE A 241 0.48 5.34 2.21
N GLY A 242 0.21 6.64 2.26
CA GLY A 242 -0.74 7.22 3.22
C GLY A 242 -2.11 6.55 3.12
N VAL A 243 -2.67 6.49 1.91
CA VAL A 243 -3.96 5.85 1.66
C VAL A 243 -3.94 4.36 2.03
N ALA A 244 -2.86 3.63 1.74
CA ALA A 244 -2.74 2.22 2.07
C ALA A 244 -2.80 1.99 3.59
N TYR A 245 -2.08 2.79 4.38
CA TYR A 245 -2.10 2.70 5.83
C TYR A 245 -3.44 3.13 6.43
N GLU A 246 -4.12 4.14 5.87
CA GLU A 246 -5.47 4.51 6.31
C GLU A 246 -6.48 3.38 6.09
N ILE A 247 -6.41 2.68 4.95
CA ILE A 247 -7.24 1.48 4.72
C ILE A 247 -6.96 0.41 5.77
N LEU A 248 -5.68 0.13 6.05
CA LEU A 248 -5.29 -0.88 7.03
C LEU A 248 -5.68 -0.49 8.45
N ARG A 249 -5.52 0.79 8.82
CA ARG A 249 -5.90 1.34 10.12
C ARG A 249 -7.41 1.26 10.33
N SER A 250 -8.19 1.69 9.35
CA SER A 250 -9.67 1.65 9.40
C SER A 250 -10.23 0.26 9.63
N LEU A 251 -9.46 -0.80 9.31
CA LEU A 251 -9.81 -2.19 9.53
C LEU A 251 -9.16 -2.80 10.78
N GLY A 252 -8.43 -2.03 11.57
CA GLY A 252 -7.69 -2.50 12.74
C GLY A 252 -6.57 -3.50 12.42
N LEU A 253 -6.01 -3.45 11.21
CA LEU A 253 -5.05 -4.44 10.73
C LEU A 253 -3.61 -4.05 10.96
N ARG A 254 -3.30 -2.79 10.71
CA ARG A 254 -1.99 -2.18 10.93
C ARG A 254 -2.16 -0.70 11.20
N THR A 255 -1.31 -0.17 12.06
CA THR A 255 -1.20 1.25 12.34
C THR A 255 0.21 1.73 12.01
N ARG A 256 0.33 2.88 11.38
CA ARG A 256 1.58 3.59 11.19
C ARG A 256 1.29 5.08 11.15
N GLY A 257 2.10 5.84 11.86
CA GLY A 257 1.91 7.28 11.98
C GLY A 257 0.69 7.67 12.81
N PRO A 258 0.40 8.98 12.88
CA PRO A 258 -0.68 9.54 13.68
C PRO A 258 -2.06 9.19 13.10
N GLU A 259 -3.04 9.10 13.99
CA GLU A 259 -4.46 9.09 13.67
C GLU A 259 -5.06 10.43 14.10
N ILE A 260 -5.64 11.17 13.18
CA ILE A 260 -6.33 12.42 13.47
C ILE A 260 -7.84 12.15 13.48
N ILE A 261 -8.47 12.42 14.59
CA ILE A 261 -9.92 12.31 14.77
C ILE A 261 -10.47 13.73 14.81
N SER A 262 -11.06 14.19 13.72
CA SER A 262 -11.67 15.52 13.65
C SER A 262 -13.18 15.43 13.50
N CYS A 263 -13.91 16.30 14.19
CA CYS A 263 -15.35 16.38 14.02
C CYS A 263 -15.70 17.12 12.71
N PRO A 264 -16.82 16.76 12.06
CA PRO A 264 -17.30 17.53 10.92
C PRO A 264 -17.74 18.93 11.38
N THR A 265 -17.52 19.94 10.53
CA THR A 265 -18.05 21.27 10.79
C THR A 265 -19.57 21.24 10.85
N CYS A 266 -20.15 21.81 11.90
CA CYS A 266 -21.60 21.92 12.07
C CYS A 266 -21.96 23.27 12.70
N GLY A 267 -23.25 23.57 12.87
CA GLY A 267 -23.71 24.82 13.48
C GLY A 267 -23.28 25.08 14.94
N ARG A 268 -22.61 24.11 15.58
CA ARG A 268 -22.02 24.25 16.92
C ARG A 268 -20.53 24.56 16.90
N THR A 269 -19.89 24.56 15.72
CA THR A 269 -18.47 24.88 15.60
C THR A 269 -18.25 26.35 15.91
N GLU A 270 -17.39 26.64 16.88
CA GLU A 270 -17.14 27.97 17.41
C GLU A 270 -15.71 28.47 17.15
N ILE A 271 -14.89 27.67 16.48
CA ILE A 271 -13.49 27.98 16.12
C ILE A 271 -13.24 27.73 14.64
N ASP A 272 -12.12 28.21 14.11
CA ASP A 272 -11.63 27.79 12.79
C ASP A 272 -11.10 26.36 12.86
N LEU A 273 -12.03 25.40 12.88
CA LEU A 273 -11.71 23.99 12.96
C LEU A 273 -10.92 23.48 11.75
N ILE A 274 -11.25 23.99 10.55
CA ILE A 274 -10.60 23.59 9.30
C ILE A 274 -9.14 24.05 9.29
N GLY A 275 -8.87 25.28 9.73
CA GLY A 275 -7.51 25.80 9.83
C GLY A 275 -6.68 25.04 10.88
N LEU A 276 -7.28 24.75 12.03
CA LEU A 276 -6.63 24.00 13.10
C LEU A 276 -6.29 22.58 12.65
N GLU A 277 -7.23 21.87 12.01
CA GLU A 277 -7.04 20.51 11.52
C GLU A 277 -5.92 20.44 10.48
N LYS A 278 -5.91 21.35 9.49
CA LYS A 278 -4.85 21.44 8.49
C LYS A 278 -3.47 21.69 9.10
N ALA A 279 -3.38 22.55 10.11
CA ALA A 279 -2.12 22.83 10.79
C ALA A 279 -1.61 21.60 11.57
N VAL A 280 -2.51 20.84 12.18
CA VAL A 280 -2.19 19.57 12.85
C VAL A 280 -1.76 18.51 11.84
N GLU A 281 -2.48 18.35 10.72
CA GLU A 281 -2.15 17.43 9.64
C GLU A 281 -0.75 17.72 9.08
N GLU A 282 -0.46 18.99 8.80
CA GLU A 282 0.86 19.41 8.30
C GLU A 282 1.99 19.10 9.29
N ARG A 283 1.77 19.38 10.58
CA ARG A 283 2.78 19.07 11.63
C ARG A 283 3.02 17.58 11.78
N LEU A 284 2.00 16.76 11.56
CA LEU A 284 2.04 15.31 11.72
C LEU A 284 2.46 14.55 10.46
N ARG A 285 2.59 15.22 9.32
CA ARG A 285 2.84 14.60 8.01
C ARG A 285 4.01 13.60 7.98
N ASN A 286 5.09 13.90 8.68
CA ASN A 286 6.30 13.08 8.70
C ASN A 286 6.46 12.26 9.99
N VAL A 287 5.49 12.31 10.88
CA VAL A 287 5.52 11.55 12.13
C VAL A 287 5.22 10.08 11.86
N THR A 288 6.08 9.21 12.36
CA THR A 288 5.94 7.74 12.21
C THR A 288 5.38 7.06 13.46
N ALA A 289 5.38 7.76 14.59
CA ALA A 289 4.81 7.24 15.84
C ALA A 289 3.30 7.07 15.72
N SER A 290 2.80 5.94 16.22
CA SER A 290 1.36 5.72 16.38
C SER A 290 0.86 6.55 17.57
N ILE A 291 0.25 7.69 17.28
CA ILE A 291 -0.43 8.57 18.25
C ILE A 291 -1.84 8.87 17.74
N ARG A 292 -2.76 9.09 18.67
CA ARG A 292 -4.15 9.49 18.38
C ARG A 292 -4.35 10.94 18.81
N VAL A 293 -4.74 11.78 17.87
CA VAL A 293 -4.92 13.23 18.08
C VAL A 293 -6.35 13.62 17.73
N ALA A 294 -7.06 14.22 18.69
CA ALA A 294 -8.44 14.70 18.50
C ALA A 294 -8.50 16.19 18.25
N VAL A 295 -9.21 16.62 17.21
CA VAL A 295 -9.44 18.03 16.85
C VAL A 295 -10.93 18.31 16.81
N MET A 296 -11.47 18.96 17.86
CA MET A 296 -12.90 19.13 18.09
C MET A 296 -13.31 20.61 18.07
N GLY A 297 -14.32 20.92 17.28
CA GLY A 297 -14.80 22.28 17.05
C GLY A 297 -15.74 22.85 18.12
N CYS A 298 -16.15 22.06 19.12
CA CYS A 298 -17.00 22.50 20.20
C CYS A 298 -16.78 21.67 21.48
N VAL A 299 -17.16 22.24 22.63
CA VAL A 299 -17.01 21.62 23.95
C VAL A 299 -18.06 20.52 24.25
N VAL A 300 -19.05 20.33 23.39
CA VAL A 300 -20.16 19.38 23.65
C VAL A 300 -19.70 17.94 23.47
N ASN A 301 -19.09 17.62 22.32
CA ASN A 301 -18.62 16.27 22.00
C ASN A 301 -17.11 16.09 22.25
N GLY A 302 -16.37 17.22 22.31
CA GLY A 302 -14.91 17.21 22.44
C GLY A 302 -14.38 16.35 23.60
N PRO A 303 -14.89 16.51 24.83
CA PRO A 303 -14.43 15.74 25.97
C PRO A 303 -14.68 14.23 25.87
N GLY A 304 -15.74 13.81 25.16
CA GLY A 304 -16.05 12.39 24.96
C GLY A 304 -15.09 11.72 23.99
N GLU A 305 -14.95 12.28 22.80
CA GLU A 305 -14.09 11.76 21.73
C GLU A 305 -12.59 11.90 22.04
N ALA A 306 -12.20 13.02 22.68
CA ALA A 306 -10.81 13.26 23.08
C ALA A 306 -10.33 12.36 24.23
N ARG A 307 -11.24 11.71 24.97
CA ARG A 307 -10.88 10.92 26.15
C ARG A 307 -9.99 9.71 25.83
N GLU A 308 -10.16 9.13 24.66
CA GLU A 308 -9.39 7.97 24.19
C GLU A 308 -8.17 8.35 23.34
N CYS A 309 -7.88 9.65 23.20
CA CYS A 309 -6.76 10.12 22.41
C CYS A 309 -5.55 10.46 23.30
N ASP A 310 -4.34 10.31 22.73
CA ASP A 310 -3.10 10.72 23.41
C ASP A 310 -3.11 12.22 23.67
N LEU A 311 -3.59 13.01 22.70
CA LEU A 311 -3.75 14.46 22.79
C LEU A 311 -5.05 14.90 22.10
N GLY A 312 -5.74 15.87 22.65
CA GLY A 312 -6.94 16.40 22.01
C GLY A 312 -7.18 17.87 22.32
N VAL A 313 -7.83 18.55 21.39
CA VAL A 313 -8.29 19.94 21.57
C VAL A 313 -9.78 20.03 21.34
N ALA A 314 -10.46 20.81 22.17
CA ALA A 314 -11.85 21.17 21.98
C ALA A 314 -12.01 22.69 22.11
N GLY A 315 -12.47 23.32 21.02
CA GLY A 315 -12.68 24.76 20.96
C GLY A 315 -14.09 25.16 21.38
N GLY A 316 -14.22 26.35 21.98
CA GLY A 316 -15.46 27.05 22.24
C GLY A 316 -15.28 28.53 21.90
N ARG A 317 -16.36 29.32 21.89
CA ARG A 317 -16.40 30.72 21.41
C ARG A 317 -15.28 31.61 21.95
N ASP A 318 -15.01 31.53 23.26
CA ASP A 318 -14.01 32.36 23.94
C ASP A 318 -12.97 31.52 24.70
N LYS A 319 -13.09 30.19 24.67
CA LYS A 319 -12.29 29.30 25.49
C LYS A 319 -12.06 27.97 24.77
N GLY A 320 -10.79 27.58 24.69
CA GLY A 320 -10.39 26.24 24.24
C GLY A 320 -9.78 25.42 25.39
N ILE A 321 -9.92 24.12 25.32
CA ILE A 321 -9.33 23.18 26.26
C ILE A 321 -8.50 22.13 25.53
N ILE A 322 -7.36 21.80 26.11
CA ILE A 322 -6.46 20.78 25.61
C ILE A 322 -6.45 19.61 26.59
N PHE A 323 -6.63 18.42 26.09
CA PHE A 323 -6.66 17.17 26.84
C PHE A 323 -5.43 16.34 26.53
N ARG A 324 -4.97 15.60 27.53
CA ARG A 324 -3.93 14.60 27.38
C ARG A 324 -4.34 13.34 28.14
N GLY A 325 -4.47 12.23 27.43
CA GLY A 325 -4.94 10.97 28.01
C GLY A 325 -6.27 11.14 28.78
N GLY A 326 -7.20 11.91 28.20
CA GLY A 326 -8.52 12.19 28.80
C GLY A 326 -8.56 13.24 29.90
N THR A 327 -7.41 13.79 30.32
CA THR A 327 -7.34 14.82 31.39
C THR A 327 -7.08 16.19 30.75
N VAL A 328 -7.81 17.22 31.23
CA VAL A 328 -7.57 18.61 30.79
C VAL A 328 -6.22 19.07 31.33
N VAL A 329 -5.29 19.39 30.45
CA VAL A 329 -3.95 19.87 30.81
C VAL A 329 -3.79 21.36 30.62
N ARG A 330 -4.59 21.98 29.76
CA ARG A 330 -4.51 23.41 29.50
C ARG A 330 -5.88 23.97 29.12
N SER A 331 -6.11 25.20 29.49
CA SER A 331 -7.28 25.99 29.11
C SER A 331 -6.81 27.37 28.68
N VAL A 332 -7.22 27.80 27.51
CA VAL A 332 -6.77 29.05 26.85
C VAL A 332 -7.95 29.86 26.38
N HIS A 333 -7.77 31.16 26.23
CA HIS A 333 -8.76 32.08 25.69
C HIS A 333 -8.25 32.59 24.32
N GLY A 334 -9.14 32.64 23.32
CA GLY A 334 -8.81 33.06 21.97
C GLY A 334 -8.33 31.91 21.06
N HIS A 335 -8.57 32.09 19.75
CA HIS A 335 -8.29 31.06 18.74
C HIS A 335 -6.78 30.90 18.46
N ASP A 336 -6.06 32.00 18.33
CA ASP A 336 -4.62 31.98 18.02
C ASP A 336 -3.81 31.38 19.19
N GLU A 337 -4.21 31.69 20.44
CA GLU A 337 -3.60 31.09 21.62
C GLU A 337 -3.89 29.59 21.71
N LEU A 338 -5.09 29.14 21.25
CA LEU A 338 -5.46 27.74 21.26
C LEU A 338 -4.58 26.93 20.30
N LEU A 339 -4.38 27.41 19.09
CA LEU A 339 -3.50 26.78 18.12
C LEU A 339 -2.06 26.69 18.65
N ALA A 340 -1.50 27.81 19.14
CA ALA A 340 -0.15 27.85 19.68
C ALA A 340 0.03 26.89 20.85
N ALA A 341 -0.89 26.93 21.82
CA ALA A 341 -0.87 26.06 22.98
C ALA A 341 -1.01 24.57 22.62
N PHE A 342 -1.85 24.25 21.64
CA PHE A 342 -2.01 22.89 21.17
C PHE A 342 -0.75 22.38 20.47
N MET A 343 -0.10 23.18 19.65
CA MET A 343 1.16 22.85 19.00
C MET A 343 2.30 22.63 19.98
N GLU A 344 2.35 23.40 21.06
CA GLU A 344 3.31 23.17 22.16
C GLU A 344 3.10 21.80 22.84
N GLU A 345 1.86 21.45 23.17
CA GLU A 345 1.56 20.14 23.78
C GLU A 345 1.78 18.99 22.81
N LEU A 346 1.50 19.18 21.51
CA LEU A 346 1.79 18.22 20.47
C LEU A 346 3.29 17.98 20.35
N GLN A 347 4.10 19.05 20.37
CA GLN A 347 5.56 18.91 20.33
C GLN A 347 6.08 18.12 21.54
N LYS A 348 5.62 18.39 22.75
CA LYS A 348 5.98 17.62 23.95
C LYS A 348 5.64 16.14 23.81
N LEU A 349 4.45 15.82 23.25
CA LEU A 349 4.05 14.44 22.99
C LEU A 349 4.97 13.76 21.99
N LEU A 350 5.36 14.47 20.91
CA LEU A 350 6.28 13.95 19.92
C LEU A 350 7.68 13.72 20.49
N ASP A 351 8.20 14.65 21.30
CA ASP A 351 9.50 14.51 21.95
C ASP A 351 9.55 13.29 22.89
N GLU A 352 8.47 13.05 23.65
CA GLU A 352 8.33 11.86 24.50
C GLU A 352 8.28 10.55 23.71
N LYS A 353 7.80 10.59 22.46
CA LYS A 353 7.79 9.46 21.53
C LYS A 353 9.07 9.36 20.69
N GLY A 354 10.07 10.21 20.91
CA GLY A 354 11.33 10.23 20.16
C GLY A 354 11.17 10.66 18.72
N GLN A 355 10.18 11.51 18.41
CA GLN A 355 9.91 12.08 17.09
C GLN A 355 10.30 13.56 17.09
N HIS A 356 11.23 13.95 16.23
CA HIS A 356 11.77 15.31 16.15
C HIS A 356 11.43 16.02 14.84
#